data_45181f2b498d61f4b1c4c444ed6ac0cb
#
_entry.id   45181f2b498d61f4b1c4c444ed6ac0cb
#
_cell.length_a   1.000
_cell.length_b   1.000
_cell.length_c   1.000
_cell.angle_alpha   90.00
_cell.angle_beta   90.00
_cell.angle_gamma   90.00
#
_symmetry.space_group_name_H-M   'P 1'
#
loop_
_entity.id
_entity.type
_entity.pdbx_description
1 polymer ?
#
loop_
_entity_poly.entity_id
_entity_poly.type
_entity_poly.pdbx_seq_one_letter_code
_entity_poly.pdbx_strand_id
1 'polypeptide(L)'
;MKIKTIMAAALAGAALSFSNTMSANDLMTPETLWSMHRLGSFNVSPQGNLIVYTVSTPDIEANKNRTAICLIKTDGTGRIQLTQGKESQVEPAFIDEGERIAYLQGGNLWTMKCDGTDKKQLSQGEDIEGYKFSPDGKQIVVIRQVASTTSIMPKEKDLPLATGLVINDMNYRHWDQYVQTIPHIFLASVEKDGLGEMKDLLEGEPYECPVLPFGGSEQFCWSPDGKQIAYTSRKKTGVDYATSTDTDIYIYNVETG
;
A
#
# COMPACT_ATOMS: atom_id res chain seq x y z
N MET A 1 -8.57 2.38 61.23
CA MET A 1 -7.13 2.34 60.91
C MET A 1 -6.67 0.95 60.39
N LYS A 2 -7.54 0.04 59.95
CA LYS A 2 -7.14 -1.31 59.44
C LYS A 2 -7.31 -1.50 57.92
N ILE A 3 -8.05 -0.63 57.24
CA ILE A 3 -8.30 -0.78 55.78
C ILE A 3 -7.18 -0.23 54.91
N LYS A 4 -6.50 0.83 55.38
CA LYS A 4 -5.36 1.43 54.61
C LYS A 4 -4.11 0.53 54.59
N THR A 5 -3.90 -0.30 55.60
CA THR A 5 -2.75 -1.20 55.68
C THR A 5 -2.90 -2.44 54.79
N ILE A 6 -4.13 -2.89 54.55
CA ILE A 6 -4.41 -4.04 53.68
C ILE A 6 -4.24 -3.65 52.19
N MET A 7 -4.63 -2.43 51.81
CA MET A 7 -4.41 -1.94 50.43
C MET A 7 -2.95 -1.73 50.09
N ALA A 8 -2.13 -1.28 51.06
CA ALA A 8 -0.70 -1.12 50.84
C ALA A 8 0.05 -2.45 50.66
N ALA A 9 -0.40 -3.49 51.37
CA ALA A 9 0.16 -4.84 51.25
C ALA A 9 -0.22 -5.52 49.89
N ALA A 10 -1.44 -5.27 49.38
CA ALA A 10 -1.89 -5.79 48.10
C ALA A 10 -1.19 -5.13 46.92
N LEU A 11 -0.87 -3.82 46.99
CA LEU A 11 -0.09 -3.11 45.98
C LEU A 11 1.41 -3.49 45.99
N ALA A 12 1.99 -3.79 47.17
CA ALA A 12 3.36 -4.26 47.25
C ALA A 12 3.52 -5.70 46.73
N GLY A 13 2.50 -6.57 46.90
CA GLY A 13 2.50 -7.92 46.35
C GLY A 13 2.31 -7.97 44.83
N ALA A 14 1.59 -7.04 44.26
CA ALA A 14 1.43 -6.94 42.78
C ALA A 14 2.67 -6.40 42.06
N ALA A 15 3.48 -5.56 42.73
CA ALA A 15 4.72 -5.02 42.17
C ALA A 15 5.88 -6.03 42.15
N LEU A 16 5.83 -7.10 42.94
CA LEU A 16 6.89 -8.11 43.00
C LEU A 16 6.70 -9.28 42.01
N SER A 17 5.55 -9.34 41.31
CA SER A 17 5.27 -10.43 40.36
C SER A 17 5.71 -10.15 38.91
N PHE A 18 6.32 -9.01 38.62
CA PHE A 18 6.78 -8.64 37.28
C PHE A 18 8.29 -8.52 37.10
N SER A 19 9.06 -9.03 38.04
CA SER A 19 10.48 -9.29 37.75
C SER A 19 10.59 -10.62 36.99
N ASN A 20 10.16 -10.65 35.75
CA ASN A 20 10.66 -11.64 34.80
C ASN A 20 12.16 -11.39 34.70
N THR A 21 12.97 -12.17 35.41
CA THR A 21 14.40 -12.27 35.12
C THR A 21 14.48 -12.84 33.70
N MET A 22 14.79 -11.96 32.74
CA MET A 22 15.06 -12.41 31.37
C MET A 22 16.23 -13.39 31.44
N SER A 23 15.96 -14.65 31.13
CA SER A 23 16.99 -15.67 30.96
C SER A 23 17.84 -15.29 29.74
N ALA A 24 19.11 -15.69 29.72
CA ALA A 24 19.96 -15.54 28.56
C ALA A 24 19.38 -16.19 27.28
N ASN A 25 18.40 -17.11 27.46
CA ASN A 25 17.66 -17.74 26.35
C ASN A 25 16.53 -16.87 25.79
N ASP A 26 16.19 -15.72 26.44
CA ASP A 26 15.16 -14.80 25.99
C ASP A 26 15.75 -13.64 25.15
N LEU A 27 17.03 -13.69 24.81
CA LEU A 27 17.67 -12.69 23.97
C LEU A 27 17.18 -12.80 22.52
N MET A 28 16.96 -11.67 21.89
CA MET A 28 16.64 -11.59 20.48
C MET A 28 17.80 -12.14 19.64
N THR A 29 17.58 -13.22 18.95
CA THR A 29 18.54 -13.76 17.95
C THR A 29 18.09 -13.35 16.54
N PRO A 30 18.98 -13.40 15.53
CA PRO A 30 18.59 -13.19 14.14
C PRO A 30 17.44 -14.11 13.70
N GLU A 31 17.46 -15.37 14.12
CA GLU A 31 16.43 -16.36 13.82
C GLU A 31 15.08 -15.96 14.46
N THR A 32 15.11 -15.52 15.72
CA THR A 32 13.92 -15.03 16.41
C THR A 32 13.33 -13.81 15.70
N LEU A 33 14.18 -12.84 15.31
CA LEU A 33 13.75 -11.65 14.56
C LEU A 33 13.10 -12.02 13.22
N TRP A 34 13.69 -12.98 12.49
CA TRP A 34 13.16 -13.45 11.22
C TRP A 34 11.93 -14.34 11.37
N SER A 35 11.71 -14.98 12.50
CA SER A 35 10.49 -15.76 12.76
C SER A 35 9.28 -14.93 13.10
N MET A 36 9.45 -13.63 13.40
CA MET A 36 8.35 -12.75 13.78
C MET A 36 7.45 -12.42 12.61
N HIS A 37 6.16 -12.60 12.80
CA HIS A 37 5.13 -12.09 11.91
C HIS A 37 5.03 -10.57 12.03
N ARG A 38 4.81 -9.88 10.91
CA ARG A 38 4.69 -8.42 10.87
C ARG A 38 3.30 -8.02 10.44
N LEU A 39 2.68 -7.14 11.23
CA LEU A 39 1.45 -6.47 10.81
C LEU A 39 1.79 -5.44 9.73
N GLY A 40 0.96 -5.41 8.68
CA GLY A 40 1.05 -4.43 7.60
C GLY A 40 -0.18 -3.52 7.56
N SER A 41 -0.68 -3.23 6.36
CA SER A 41 -1.84 -2.38 6.13
C SER A 41 -3.10 -2.91 6.80
N PHE A 42 -3.99 -2.01 7.21
CA PHE A 42 -5.29 -2.36 7.77
C PHE A 42 -6.38 -1.39 7.30
N ASN A 43 -7.62 -1.85 7.35
CA ASN A 43 -8.80 -1.03 7.08
C ASN A 43 -9.95 -1.43 8.03
N VAL A 44 -10.75 -0.45 8.44
CA VAL A 44 -11.90 -0.65 9.34
C VAL A 44 -13.18 -0.64 8.52
N SER A 45 -14.09 -1.57 8.81
CA SER A 45 -15.39 -1.61 8.13
C SER A 45 -16.19 -0.32 8.36
N PRO A 46 -17.06 0.09 7.43
CA PRO A 46 -17.88 1.29 7.59
C PRO A 46 -18.74 1.27 8.88
N GLN A 47 -19.15 0.09 9.33
CA GLN A 47 -19.91 -0.10 10.58
C GLN A 47 -19.05 -0.05 11.85
N GLY A 48 -17.71 0.00 11.70
CA GLY A 48 -16.77 0.06 12.82
C GLY A 48 -16.64 -1.24 13.64
N ASN A 49 -17.16 -2.36 13.16
CA ASN A 49 -17.21 -3.63 13.90
C ASN A 49 -16.17 -4.67 13.44
N LEU A 50 -15.55 -4.47 12.29
CA LEU A 50 -14.53 -5.36 11.70
C LEU A 50 -13.27 -4.60 11.33
N ILE A 51 -12.14 -5.27 11.43
CA ILE A 51 -10.83 -4.81 10.92
C ILE A 51 -10.30 -5.89 9.98
N VAL A 52 -10.05 -5.52 8.73
CA VAL A 52 -9.25 -6.32 7.80
C VAL A 52 -7.81 -5.83 7.85
N TYR A 53 -6.85 -6.75 7.87
CA TYR A 53 -5.43 -6.41 7.99
C TYR A 53 -4.55 -7.45 7.34
N THR A 54 -3.30 -7.09 7.08
CA THR A 54 -2.31 -8.00 6.51
C THR A 54 -1.33 -8.49 7.57
N VAL A 55 -0.91 -9.74 7.42
CA VAL A 55 0.17 -10.36 8.19
C VAL A 55 1.22 -10.88 7.23
N SER A 56 2.42 -10.34 7.33
CA SER A 56 3.58 -10.79 6.58
C SER A 56 4.37 -11.80 7.39
N THR A 57 4.61 -12.95 6.79
CA THR A 57 5.39 -14.07 7.37
C THR A 57 6.65 -14.27 6.55
N PRO A 58 7.84 -14.16 7.14
CA PRO A 58 9.08 -14.45 6.45
C PRO A 58 9.16 -15.95 6.05
N ASP A 59 9.58 -16.18 4.82
CA ASP A 59 9.94 -17.50 4.29
C ASP A 59 11.43 -17.48 3.97
N ILE A 60 12.24 -17.98 4.91
CA ILE A 60 13.71 -17.91 4.85
C ILE A 60 14.24 -18.75 3.68
N GLU A 61 13.65 -19.93 3.45
CA GLU A 61 14.09 -20.82 2.36
C GLU A 61 13.84 -20.20 0.98
N ALA A 62 12.69 -19.54 0.81
CA ALA A 62 12.36 -18.85 -0.42
C ALA A 62 12.97 -17.43 -0.52
N ASN A 63 13.65 -16.95 0.54
CA ASN A 63 14.19 -15.60 0.68
C ASN A 63 13.18 -14.50 0.34
N LYS A 64 11.96 -14.63 0.86
CA LYS A 64 10.87 -13.69 0.62
C LYS A 64 9.87 -13.66 1.78
N ASN A 65 9.04 -12.65 1.79
CA ASN A 65 7.89 -12.58 2.68
C ASN A 65 6.62 -13.09 1.97
N ARG A 66 5.72 -13.70 2.73
CA ARG A 66 4.38 -14.07 2.29
C ARG A 66 3.38 -13.28 3.11
N THR A 67 2.57 -12.48 2.45
CA THR A 67 1.58 -11.64 3.10
C THR A 67 0.18 -12.22 2.89
N ALA A 68 -0.55 -12.43 3.97
CA ALA A 68 -1.92 -12.91 3.98
C ALA A 68 -2.87 -11.86 4.55
N ILE A 69 -4.12 -11.90 4.12
CA ILE A 69 -5.20 -11.06 4.64
C ILE A 69 -5.90 -11.80 5.78
N CYS A 70 -6.07 -11.11 6.89
CA CYS A 70 -6.79 -11.55 8.07
C CYS A 70 -7.94 -10.59 8.38
N LEU A 71 -8.96 -11.10 9.06
CA LEU A 71 -10.09 -10.35 9.59
C LEU A 71 -10.22 -10.59 11.09
N ILE A 72 -10.63 -9.56 11.83
CA ILE A 72 -10.89 -9.62 13.27
C ILE A 72 -12.00 -8.64 13.61
N LYS A 73 -12.76 -8.92 14.65
CA LYS A 73 -13.70 -7.94 15.22
C LYS A 73 -12.96 -6.87 16.00
N THR A 74 -13.53 -5.67 16.08
CA THR A 74 -12.94 -4.55 16.84
C THR A 74 -12.84 -4.81 18.34
N ASP A 75 -13.59 -5.79 18.86
CA ASP A 75 -13.47 -6.27 20.25
C ASP A 75 -12.30 -7.26 20.47
N GLY A 76 -11.54 -7.56 19.41
CA GLY A 76 -10.40 -8.49 19.45
C GLY A 76 -10.77 -9.96 19.29
N THR A 77 -12.05 -10.30 19.14
CA THR A 77 -12.50 -11.69 18.96
C THR A 77 -12.66 -12.08 17.50
N GLY A 78 -12.86 -13.36 17.22
CA GLY A 78 -13.23 -13.86 15.88
C GLY A 78 -12.16 -13.69 14.82
N ARG A 79 -10.87 -13.77 15.19
CA ARG A 79 -9.78 -13.71 14.23
C ARG A 79 -9.84 -14.87 13.24
N ILE A 80 -9.83 -14.57 11.94
CA ILE A 80 -9.75 -15.53 10.86
C ILE A 80 -8.72 -15.07 9.80
N GLN A 81 -8.07 -16.03 9.15
CA GLN A 81 -7.22 -15.77 8.00
C GLN A 81 -8.03 -16.05 6.72
N LEU A 82 -8.20 -15.01 5.87
CA LEU A 82 -9.05 -15.07 4.68
C LEU A 82 -8.32 -15.60 3.45
N THR A 83 -7.01 -15.37 3.39
CA THR A 83 -6.21 -15.77 2.23
C THR A 83 -5.05 -16.67 2.64
N GLN A 84 -4.71 -17.61 1.74
CA GLN A 84 -3.61 -18.54 1.90
C GLN A 84 -2.98 -18.76 0.54
N GLY A 85 -1.69 -19.01 0.48
CA GLY A 85 -1.04 -19.32 -0.79
C GLY A 85 0.41 -18.85 -0.86
N LYS A 86 0.98 -19.01 -2.05
CA LYS A 86 2.38 -18.66 -2.32
C LYS A 86 2.55 -17.19 -2.69
N GLU A 87 1.51 -16.53 -3.17
CA GLU A 87 1.51 -15.12 -3.54
C GLU A 87 1.05 -14.26 -2.38
N SER A 88 1.65 -13.07 -2.26
CA SER A 88 1.23 -12.08 -1.27
C SER A 88 -0.06 -11.40 -1.70
N GLN A 89 -0.95 -11.19 -0.73
CA GLN A 89 -2.13 -10.35 -0.86
C GLN A 89 -1.95 -9.13 0.03
N VAL A 90 -2.10 -7.95 -0.55
CA VAL A 90 -1.78 -6.68 0.12
C VAL A 90 -2.90 -5.65 -0.06
N GLU A 91 -2.82 -4.57 0.70
CA GLU A 91 -3.73 -3.43 0.66
C GLU A 91 -5.23 -3.79 0.71
N PRO A 92 -5.67 -4.55 1.73
CA PRO A 92 -7.08 -4.87 1.84
C PRO A 92 -7.90 -3.64 2.22
N ALA A 93 -9.04 -3.46 1.55
CA ALA A 93 -10.02 -2.41 1.86
C ALA A 93 -11.44 -2.96 1.81
N PHE A 94 -12.30 -2.51 2.73
CA PHE A 94 -13.73 -2.81 2.64
C PHE A 94 -14.35 -2.02 1.50
N ILE A 95 -15.22 -2.69 0.74
CA ILE A 95 -16.05 -2.14 -0.33
C ILE A 95 -17.50 -2.61 -0.14
N ASP A 96 -18.42 -2.14 -0.96
CA ASP A 96 -19.84 -2.53 -0.95
C ASP A 96 -20.42 -2.44 0.48
N GLU A 97 -20.30 -1.26 1.09
CA GLU A 97 -20.78 -0.99 2.46
C GLU A 97 -20.22 -1.98 3.52
N GLY A 98 -19.06 -2.59 3.25
CA GLY A 98 -18.39 -3.54 4.15
C GLY A 98 -18.76 -5.01 3.94
N GLU A 99 -19.52 -5.35 2.89
CA GLU A 99 -19.87 -6.74 2.57
C GLU A 99 -18.74 -7.48 1.87
N ARG A 100 -17.87 -6.75 1.18
CA ARG A 100 -16.73 -7.33 0.43
C ARG A 100 -15.42 -6.65 0.81
N ILE A 101 -14.34 -7.31 0.48
CA ILE A 101 -12.95 -6.85 0.64
C ILE A 101 -12.31 -6.84 -0.74
N ALA A 102 -11.78 -5.68 -1.14
CA ALA A 102 -10.87 -5.57 -2.27
C ALA A 102 -9.42 -5.73 -1.80
N TYR A 103 -8.53 -6.22 -2.66
CA TYR A 103 -7.10 -6.39 -2.36
C TYR A 103 -6.28 -6.53 -3.63
N LEU A 104 -4.96 -6.35 -3.52
CA LEU A 104 -4.01 -6.57 -4.61
C LEU A 104 -3.33 -7.93 -4.47
N GLN A 105 -3.17 -8.63 -5.59
CA GLN A 105 -2.40 -9.87 -5.73
C GLN A 105 -1.75 -9.92 -7.11
N GLY A 106 -0.41 -10.00 -7.16
CA GLY A 106 0.34 -10.08 -8.42
C GLY A 106 0.08 -8.89 -9.35
N GLY A 107 0.00 -7.66 -8.81
CA GLY A 107 -0.29 -6.45 -9.59
C GLY A 107 -1.73 -6.34 -10.11
N ASN A 108 -2.63 -7.23 -9.67
CA ASN A 108 -4.03 -7.21 -10.07
C ASN A 108 -4.96 -6.93 -8.89
N LEU A 109 -6.09 -6.29 -9.20
CA LEU A 109 -7.15 -6.03 -8.24
C LEU A 109 -8.08 -7.23 -8.15
N TRP A 110 -8.36 -7.65 -6.93
CA TRP A 110 -9.24 -8.75 -6.58
C TRP A 110 -10.29 -8.31 -5.57
N THR A 111 -11.39 -9.03 -5.52
CA THR A 111 -12.39 -8.92 -4.44
C THR A 111 -12.74 -10.28 -3.87
N MET A 112 -13.24 -10.29 -2.64
CA MET A 112 -13.80 -11.47 -1.98
C MET A 112 -14.88 -11.05 -0.97
N LYS A 113 -15.71 -11.99 -0.53
CA LYS A 113 -16.58 -11.77 0.63
C LYS A 113 -15.78 -11.73 1.93
N CYS A 114 -16.35 -11.17 3.00
CA CYS A 114 -15.72 -11.09 4.30
C CYS A 114 -15.44 -12.44 4.98
N ASP A 115 -16.01 -13.54 4.46
CA ASP A 115 -15.69 -14.91 4.87
C ASP A 115 -14.55 -15.55 4.08
N GLY A 116 -13.94 -14.81 3.12
CA GLY A 116 -12.87 -15.29 2.24
C GLY A 116 -13.34 -16.08 1.02
N THR A 117 -14.65 -16.21 0.82
CA THR A 117 -15.26 -16.90 -0.36
C THR A 117 -15.51 -15.91 -1.51
N ASP A 118 -16.02 -16.43 -2.63
CA ASP A 118 -16.42 -15.64 -3.80
C ASP A 118 -15.32 -14.68 -4.28
N LYS A 119 -14.11 -15.23 -4.45
CA LYS A 119 -12.96 -14.48 -4.97
C LYS A 119 -13.14 -14.19 -6.44
N LYS A 120 -12.99 -12.93 -6.82
CA LYS A 120 -13.12 -12.44 -8.19
C LYS A 120 -11.96 -11.51 -8.53
N GLN A 121 -11.32 -11.74 -9.67
CA GLN A 121 -10.32 -10.84 -10.23
C GLN A 121 -11.05 -9.74 -11.03
N LEU A 122 -10.72 -8.47 -10.74
CA LEU A 122 -11.30 -7.31 -11.42
C LEU A 122 -10.38 -6.71 -12.49
N SER A 123 -9.08 -6.96 -12.42
CA SER A 123 -8.12 -6.50 -13.43
C SER A 123 -7.17 -7.63 -13.83
N GLN A 124 -6.59 -7.54 -15.04
CA GLN A 124 -5.63 -8.54 -15.52
C GLN A 124 -4.49 -7.87 -16.29
N GLY A 125 -3.25 -8.03 -15.79
CA GLY A 125 -2.05 -7.53 -16.43
C GLY A 125 -1.90 -6.00 -16.36
N GLU A 126 -2.53 -5.37 -15.36
CA GLU A 126 -2.56 -3.91 -15.22
C GLU A 126 -1.45 -3.34 -14.35
N ASP A 127 -0.70 -4.19 -13.64
CA ASP A 127 0.39 -3.82 -12.74
C ASP A 127 0.02 -2.69 -11.78
N ILE A 128 -1.12 -2.87 -11.09
CA ILE A 128 -1.66 -1.92 -10.11
C ILE A 128 -0.81 -1.98 -8.85
N GLU A 129 -0.30 -0.83 -8.40
CA GLU A 129 0.54 -0.69 -7.20
C GLU A 129 -0.23 -0.21 -5.98
N GLY A 130 -1.37 0.43 -6.17
CA GLY A 130 -2.25 0.92 -5.11
C GLY A 130 -3.58 1.38 -5.68
N TYR A 131 -4.60 1.56 -4.82
CA TYR A 131 -5.92 1.94 -5.29
C TYR A 131 -6.78 2.61 -4.21
N LYS A 132 -7.81 3.36 -4.64
CA LYS A 132 -8.92 3.83 -3.79
C LYS A 132 -10.22 3.88 -4.57
N PHE A 133 -11.26 3.26 -4.04
CA PHE A 133 -12.62 3.36 -4.57
C PHE A 133 -13.23 4.72 -4.26
N SER A 134 -14.10 5.20 -5.14
CA SER A 134 -14.98 6.33 -4.88
C SER A 134 -15.93 6.01 -3.73
N PRO A 135 -16.50 7.02 -3.04
CA PRO A 135 -17.43 6.81 -1.92
C PRO A 135 -18.66 5.97 -2.28
N ASP A 136 -19.11 6.02 -3.53
CA ASP A 136 -20.25 5.24 -4.03
C ASP A 136 -19.86 3.87 -4.63
N GLY A 137 -18.56 3.53 -4.64
CA GLY A 137 -18.02 2.29 -5.16
C GLY A 137 -18.07 2.12 -6.68
N LYS A 138 -18.51 3.13 -7.45
CA LYS A 138 -18.68 3.02 -8.91
C LYS A 138 -17.45 3.37 -9.72
N GLN A 139 -16.49 4.02 -9.10
CA GLN A 139 -15.23 4.41 -9.71
C GLN A 139 -14.07 4.00 -8.81
N ILE A 140 -12.89 3.92 -9.40
CA ILE A 140 -11.64 3.62 -8.71
C ILE A 140 -10.51 4.48 -9.26
N VAL A 141 -9.66 4.96 -8.39
CA VAL A 141 -8.34 5.48 -8.76
C VAL A 141 -7.30 4.41 -8.47
N VAL A 142 -6.44 4.14 -9.43
CA VAL A 142 -5.35 3.17 -9.29
C VAL A 142 -4.01 3.83 -9.60
N ILE A 143 -2.94 3.32 -8.99
CA ILE A 143 -1.55 3.72 -9.29
C ILE A 143 -0.99 2.72 -10.31
N ARG A 144 -0.39 3.23 -11.39
CA ARG A 144 0.33 2.45 -12.40
C ARG A 144 1.58 3.17 -12.86
N GLN A 145 2.56 2.41 -13.31
CA GLN A 145 3.78 2.97 -13.90
C GLN A 145 3.56 3.38 -15.36
N VAL A 146 4.03 4.57 -15.73
CA VAL A 146 4.13 5.04 -17.12
C VAL A 146 5.59 5.27 -17.49
N ALA A 147 5.92 5.25 -18.78
CA ALA A 147 7.27 5.54 -19.24
C ALA A 147 7.67 6.97 -18.88
N SER A 148 8.81 7.14 -18.23
CA SER A 148 9.36 8.46 -17.94
C SER A 148 9.80 9.15 -19.25
N THR A 149 9.43 10.42 -19.41
CA THR A 149 9.87 11.25 -20.53
C THR A 149 11.34 11.70 -20.41
N THR A 150 11.88 11.67 -19.18
CA THR A 150 13.28 11.97 -18.87
C THR A 150 14.16 10.72 -18.91
N SER A 151 13.66 9.66 -19.53
CA SER A 151 14.26 8.34 -19.49
C SER A 151 15.68 8.31 -20.06
N ILE A 152 16.45 7.42 -19.48
CA ILE A 152 17.77 7.04 -19.92
C ILE A 152 17.66 6.30 -21.24
N MET A 153 18.24 6.86 -22.28
CA MET A 153 18.23 6.27 -23.61
C MET A 153 19.52 5.50 -23.88
N PRO A 154 19.47 4.33 -24.56
CA PRO A 154 20.67 3.73 -25.14
C PRO A 154 21.35 4.73 -26.08
N LYS A 155 22.65 4.89 -25.94
CA LYS A 155 23.39 5.96 -26.60
C LYS A 155 23.31 5.93 -28.12
N GLU A 156 23.38 4.76 -28.76
CA GLU A 156 23.44 4.63 -30.21
C GLU A 156 22.77 3.32 -30.65
N LYS A 157 21.82 3.41 -31.56
CA LYS A 157 21.15 2.24 -32.15
C LYS A 157 22.13 1.39 -32.99
N ASP A 158 23.16 2.00 -33.54
CA ASP A 158 24.12 1.35 -34.42
C ASP A 158 25.29 0.69 -33.68
N LEU A 159 25.32 0.83 -32.35
CA LEU A 159 26.33 0.23 -31.48
C LEU A 159 25.72 -0.74 -30.49
N PRO A 160 25.27 -1.93 -30.93
CA PRO A 160 24.48 -2.86 -30.09
C PRO A 160 25.24 -3.42 -28.87
N LEU A 161 26.56 -3.32 -28.85
CA LEU A 161 27.40 -3.75 -27.72
C LEU A 161 27.80 -2.59 -26.80
N ALA A 162 27.38 -1.35 -27.11
CA ALA A 162 27.67 -0.22 -26.25
C ALA A 162 26.77 -0.25 -25.00
N THR A 163 27.40 -0.14 -23.83
CA THR A 163 26.70 -0.06 -22.53
C THR A 163 26.55 1.38 -22.03
N GLY A 164 27.00 2.36 -22.84
CA GLY A 164 26.83 3.77 -22.50
C GLY A 164 25.39 4.23 -22.56
N LEU A 165 25.01 5.11 -21.64
CA LEU A 165 23.67 5.71 -21.56
C LEU A 165 23.77 7.22 -21.80
N VAL A 166 22.75 7.78 -22.44
CA VAL A 166 22.59 9.24 -22.55
C VAL A 166 21.61 9.69 -21.48
N ILE A 167 22.07 10.61 -20.63
CA ILE A 167 21.30 11.17 -19.53
C ILE A 167 21.10 12.64 -19.81
N ASN A 168 19.85 13.06 -19.91
CA ASN A 168 19.47 14.43 -20.26
C ASN A 168 18.91 15.22 -19.07
N ASP A 169 18.68 14.56 -17.93
CA ASP A 169 18.11 15.18 -16.74
C ASP A 169 18.84 14.70 -15.49
N MET A 170 18.80 15.53 -14.43
CA MET A 170 19.37 15.19 -13.12
C MET A 170 18.60 14.07 -12.41
N ASN A 171 17.31 13.90 -12.72
CA ASN A 171 16.44 12.85 -12.15
C ASN A 171 16.55 11.52 -12.90
N TYR A 172 17.73 11.13 -13.30
CA TYR A 172 17.97 9.90 -14.03
C TYR A 172 18.06 8.65 -13.15
N ARG A 173 18.30 8.84 -11.87
CA ARG A 173 18.54 7.76 -10.93
C ARG A 173 17.88 8.04 -9.58
N HIS A 174 17.26 7.00 -9.03
CA HIS A 174 16.71 7.03 -7.69
C HIS A 174 17.35 5.90 -6.88
N TRP A 175 18.16 6.23 -5.85
CA TRP A 175 19.03 5.30 -5.12
C TRP A 175 19.90 4.46 -6.07
N ASP A 176 19.63 3.14 -6.15
CA ASP A 176 20.37 2.15 -6.96
C ASP A 176 19.72 1.85 -8.31
N GLN A 177 18.55 2.47 -8.60
CA GLN A 177 17.79 2.22 -9.83
C GLN A 177 17.75 3.44 -10.74
N TYR A 178 17.78 3.18 -12.05
CA TYR A 178 17.52 4.21 -13.04
C TYR A 178 16.02 4.47 -13.16
N VAL A 179 15.62 5.74 -13.30
CA VAL A 179 14.23 6.16 -13.46
C VAL A 179 13.81 5.94 -14.92
N GLN A 180 13.21 4.77 -15.18
CA GLN A 180 12.68 4.43 -16.51
C GLN A 180 11.15 4.64 -16.57
N THR A 181 10.49 4.55 -15.43
CA THR A 181 9.06 4.77 -15.26
C THR A 181 8.80 5.68 -14.08
N ILE A 182 7.64 6.32 -14.09
CA ILE A 182 7.11 7.11 -12.98
C ILE A 182 5.69 6.67 -12.69
N PRO A 183 5.22 6.72 -11.42
CA PRO A 183 3.84 6.40 -11.11
C PRO A 183 2.91 7.53 -11.53
N HIS A 184 1.79 7.17 -12.18
CA HIS A 184 0.63 8.02 -12.42
C HIS A 184 -0.60 7.44 -11.76
N ILE A 185 -1.59 8.29 -11.51
CA ILE A 185 -2.91 7.87 -11.04
C ILE A 185 -3.88 7.78 -12.23
N PHE A 186 -4.62 6.67 -12.28
CA PHE A 186 -5.58 6.38 -13.35
C PHE A 186 -6.98 6.26 -12.77
N LEU A 187 -7.96 6.81 -13.46
CA LEU A 187 -9.38 6.69 -13.13
C LEU A 187 -10.03 5.63 -14.02
N ALA A 188 -10.82 4.73 -13.42
CA ALA A 188 -11.63 3.76 -14.14
C ALA A 188 -13.02 3.61 -13.52
N SER A 189 -14.01 3.17 -14.31
CA SER A 189 -15.28 2.67 -13.80
C SER A 189 -15.12 1.29 -13.19
N VAL A 190 -15.92 1.00 -12.16
CA VAL A 190 -16.06 -0.35 -11.60
C VAL A 190 -17.27 -1.00 -12.24
N GLU A 191 -17.04 -2.05 -13.02
CA GLU A 191 -18.06 -2.75 -13.77
C GLU A 191 -18.40 -4.11 -13.13
N LYS A 192 -19.50 -4.70 -13.54
CA LYS A 192 -19.92 -6.00 -13.02
C LYS A 192 -18.82 -7.07 -13.12
N ASP A 193 -18.06 -7.06 -14.20
CA ASP A 193 -17.10 -8.12 -14.52
C ASP A 193 -15.64 -7.65 -14.58
N GLY A 194 -15.35 -6.45 -14.11
CA GLY A 194 -13.97 -5.94 -14.09
C GLY A 194 -13.90 -4.43 -13.90
N LEU A 195 -12.84 -3.84 -14.43
CA LEU A 195 -12.65 -2.40 -14.52
C LEU A 195 -12.90 -1.96 -15.97
N GLY A 196 -13.50 -0.77 -16.15
CA GLY A 196 -13.58 -0.11 -17.43
C GLY A 196 -12.22 0.41 -17.91
N GLU A 197 -12.25 1.18 -19.01
CA GLU A 197 -11.04 1.81 -19.55
C GLU A 197 -10.40 2.72 -18.51
N MET A 198 -9.08 2.61 -18.36
CA MET A 198 -8.29 3.40 -17.42
C MET A 198 -7.83 4.70 -18.07
N LYS A 199 -8.31 5.84 -17.56
CA LYS A 199 -7.89 7.17 -17.98
C LYS A 199 -6.73 7.63 -17.11
N ASP A 200 -5.58 7.95 -17.70
CA ASP A 200 -4.48 8.60 -17.02
C ASP A 200 -4.85 10.06 -16.66
N LEU A 201 -4.82 10.39 -15.38
CA LEU A 201 -5.17 11.74 -14.91
C LEU A 201 -4.01 12.74 -15.05
N LEU A 202 -2.81 12.24 -15.36
CA LEU A 202 -1.59 13.00 -15.56
C LEU A 202 -1.06 12.83 -16.99
N GLU A 203 -1.92 12.44 -17.94
CA GLU A 203 -1.53 12.18 -19.31
C GLU A 203 -0.72 13.35 -19.91
N GLY A 204 0.48 13.01 -20.42
CA GLY A 204 1.40 14.00 -21.01
C GLY A 204 2.22 14.80 -20.00
N GLU A 205 2.01 14.65 -18.70
CA GLU A 205 2.84 15.25 -17.67
C GLU A 205 4.08 14.39 -17.36
N PRO A 206 5.26 15.00 -17.16
CA PRO A 206 6.46 14.27 -16.74
C PRO A 206 6.58 14.13 -15.22
N TYR A 207 5.50 14.34 -14.48
CA TYR A 207 5.50 14.42 -13.02
C TYR A 207 4.81 13.23 -12.41
N GLU A 208 5.38 12.72 -11.31
CA GLU A 208 4.82 11.58 -10.60
C GLU A 208 3.69 11.95 -9.62
N CYS A 209 2.77 11.04 -9.48
CA CYS A 209 1.84 10.89 -8.36
C CYS A 209 1.54 9.38 -8.17
N PRO A 210 1.87 8.82 -7.02
CA PRO A 210 2.52 9.37 -5.81
C PRO A 210 3.96 9.83 -6.01
N VAL A 211 4.41 10.73 -5.12
CA VAL A 211 5.77 11.29 -5.17
C VAL A 211 6.77 10.29 -4.60
N LEU A 212 7.73 9.88 -5.40
CA LEU A 212 8.78 8.95 -5.01
C LEU A 212 9.76 9.60 -3.99
N PRO A 213 10.44 8.81 -3.12
CA PRO A 213 10.47 7.33 -3.07
C PRO A 213 9.43 6.68 -2.16
N PHE A 214 8.76 7.44 -1.30
CA PHE A 214 7.96 6.92 -0.20
C PHE A 214 6.45 7.12 -0.37
N GLY A 215 6.03 7.82 -1.42
CA GLY A 215 4.62 8.06 -1.69
C GLY A 215 3.88 6.79 -2.11
N GLY A 216 2.62 6.68 -1.69
CA GLY A 216 1.71 5.61 -2.03
C GLY A 216 0.27 6.12 -2.10
N SER A 217 -0.69 5.23 -1.91
CA SER A 217 -2.12 5.55 -2.00
C SER A 217 -2.60 6.63 -1.00
N GLU A 218 -1.82 6.95 0.03
CA GLU A 218 -2.10 8.06 0.96
C GLU A 218 -2.00 9.44 0.30
N GLN A 219 -1.31 9.55 -0.84
CA GLN A 219 -1.08 10.84 -1.52
C GLN A 219 -2.20 11.27 -2.47
N PHE A 220 -3.28 10.53 -2.53
CA PHE A 220 -4.50 10.97 -3.21
C PHE A 220 -5.74 10.54 -2.42
N CYS A 221 -6.84 11.30 -2.59
CA CYS A 221 -8.11 10.98 -1.95
C CYS A 221 -9.29 11.50 -2.77
N TRP A 222 -10.42 10.82 -2.62
CA TRP A 222 -11.70 11.28 -3.15
C TRP A 222 -12.32 12.36 -2.27
N SER A 223 -13.05 13.29 -2.87
CA SER A 223 -14.00 14.11 -2.15
C SER A 223 -15.18 13.25 -1.64
N PRO A 224 -15.83 13.63 -0.54
CA PRO A 224 -16.95 12.85 0.02
C PRO A 224 -18.12 12.63 -0.94
N ASP A 225 -18.30 13.52 -1.90
CA ASP A 225 -19.34 13.42 -2.94
C ASP A 225 -18.91 12.67 -4.20
N GLY A 226 -17.64 12.18 -4.25
CA GLY A 226 -17.09 11.45 -5.38
C GLY A 226 -16.83 12.25 -6.64
N LYS A 227 -16.92 13.60 -6.59
CA LYS A 227 -16.77 14.45 -7.78
C LYS A 227 -15.37 14.97 -8.02
N GLN A 228 -14.51 14.91 -7.03
CA GLN A 228 -13.16 15.42 -7.10
C GLN A 228 -12.16 14.40 -6.53
N ILE A 229 -10.94 14.47 -7.06
CA ILE A 229 -9.78 13.73 -6.56
C ILE A 229 -8.72 14.77 -6.21
N ALA A 230 -8.34 14.84 -4.92
CA ALA A 230 -7.17 15.59 -4.50
C ALA A 230 -5.94 14.68 -4.57
N TYR A 231 -4.84 15.20 -5.08
CA TYR A 231 -3.57 14.47 -5.14
C TYR A 231 -2.37 15.38 -4.95
N THR A 232 -1.24 14.82 -4.50
CA THR A 232 0.03 15.55 -4.37
C THR A 232 0.95 15.20 -5.52
N SER A 233 1.65 16.21 -6.04
CA SER A 233 2.69 16.03 -7.04
C SER A 233 3.77 17.08 -6.86
N ARG A 234 5.00 16.76 -7.29
CA ARG A 234 6.13 17.69 -7.33
C ARG A 234 6.39 18.11 -8.76
N LYS A 235 5.67 19.13 -9.25
CA LYS A 235 5.78 19.63 -10.62
C LYS A 235 7.02 20.51 -10.82
N LYS A 236 8.20 19.91 -10.71
CA LYS A 236 9.51 20.53 -10.88
C LYS A 236 10.36 19.70 -11.84
N THR A 237 11.35 20.32 -12.48
CA THR A 237 12.25 19.66 -13.45
C THR A 237 13.71 19.98 -13.16
N GLY A 238 14.61 19.16 -13.68
CA GLY A 238 16.06 19.39 -13.60
C GLY A 238 16.59 19.52 -12.17
N VAL A 239 17.38 20.55 -11.94
CA VAL A 239 18.00 20.81 -10.61
C VAL A 239 16.96 21.06 -9.53
N ASP A 240 15.88 21.77 -9.85
CA ASP A 240 14.83 22.08 -8.88
C ASP A 240 14.12 20.82 -8.37
N TYR A 241 13.90 19.84 -9.26
CA TYR A 241 13.36 18.54 -8.84
C TYR A 241 14.32 17.80 -7.92
N ALA A 242 15.62 17.81 -8.24
CA ALA A 242 16.63 17.07 -7.46
C ALA A 242 16.92 17.67 -6.07
N THR A 243 16.69 18.98 -5.90
CA THR A 243 17.05 19.72 -4.65
C THR A 243 15.87 20.09 -3.78
N SER A 244 14.64 20.07 -4.33
CA SER A 244 13.44 20.48 -3.61
C SER A 244 12.63 19.26 -3.12
N THR A 245 12.13 19.34 -1.90
CA THR A 245 11.14 18.42 -1.33
C THR A 245 9.72 18.99 -1.36
N ASP A 246 9.56 20.18 -1.96
CA ASP A 246 8.31 20.91 -2.03
C ASP A 246 7.32 20.26 -2.99
N THR A 247 6.14 19.96 -2.48
CA THR A 247 5.02 19.36 -3.22
C THR A 247 3.77 20.20 -3.05
N ASP A 248 2.94 20.23 -4.08
CA ASP A 248 1.65 20.93 -4.05
C ASP A 248 0.48 19.93 -4.10
N ILE A 249 -0.71 20.41 -3.67
CA ILE A 249 -1.96 19.69 -3.77
C ILE A 249 -2.70 20.17 -5.01
N TYR A 250 -3.09 19.21 -5.85
CA TYR A 250 -3.87 19.44 -7.06
C TYR A 250 -5.25 18.82 -6.90
N ILE A 251 -6.25 19.40 -7.58
CA ILE A 251 -7.62 18.91 -7.60
C ILE A 251 -7.98 18.56 -9.04
N TYR A 252 -8.34 17.31 -9.25
CA TYR A 252 -8.93 16.84 -10.50
C TYR A 252 -10.44 16.77 -10.36
N ASN A 253 -11.17 17.34 -11.31
CA ASN A 253 -12.62 17.24 -11.36
C ASN A 253 -13.02 16.07 -12.27
N VAL A 254 -13.79 15.12 -11.74
CA VAL A 254 -14.13 13.87 -12.43
C VAL A 254 -15.02 14.10 -13.65
N GLU A 255 -15.87 15.14 -13.63
CA GLU A 255 -16.81 15.42 -14.72
C GLU A 255 -16.17 16.28 -15.85
N THR A 256 -15.28 17.20 -15.49
CA THR A 256 -14.73 18.18 -16.46
C THR A 256 -13.29 17.93 -16.85
N GLY A 257 -12.56 17.16 -16.08
CA GLY A 257 -11.12 16.91 -16.27
C GLY A 257 -10.21 17.83 -15.49
#